data_301733669dcc5a521623e26ac8ea4643
#
_entry.id   301733669dcc5a521623e26ac8ea4643
#
_cell.length_a   1.000
_cell.length_b   1.000
_cell.length_c   1.000
_cell.angle_alpha   90.00
_cell.angle_beta   90.00
_cell.angle_gamma   90.00
#
_symmetry.space_group_name_H-M   'P 1'
#
loop_
_entity.id
_entity.type
_entity.pdbx_description
1 polymer ?
#
loop_
_entity_poly.entity_id
_entity_poly.type
_entity_poly.pdbx_seq_one_letter_code
_entity_poly.pdbx_strand_id
1 'polypeptide(L)'
;MAVTIRDVAREAGVSVATVSHALTGYTDISVKTRQKIQETARRLGYQPNVNGRSLASKKSNRIALIIPDLLKRERKDNVTFRMIQGVYGYCSSHGLEVAVYAHDPEEMTYRQFCQSHAVEGILISDMITEDQRLQELMEIPVPFVAMHSECLAPEQSIGMDNAAAAADMTRYLLKNGHRKILVAAGSEGSMEQADRMIGVLSAMGQENLSLQEEDILDWEQGENGENAPITGEEQQAYRKMKEYLSHYGTGHHTAVLCFSDYVAFGIKRAIREAGYRIPEDFSLTGFGDSSIGEYMEPALTTVEWDPLDCGYAAAKLLHERMRQKKDTERSFIPYRIAGRDSVMDRTNA
;
A
#
# COMPACT_ATOMS: atom_id res chain seq x y z
N MET A 1 31.83 -30.05 -9.18
CA MET A 1 32.22 -28.78 -8.50
C MET A 1 31.60 -27.64 -9.23
N ALA A 2 31.11 -26.59 -8.53
CA ALA A 2 30.55 -25.42 -9.20
C ALA A 2 31.67 -24.63 -9.90
N VAL A 3 31.42 -24.16 -11.12
CA VAL A 3 32.36 -23.34 -11.90
C VAL A 3 32.51 -21.98 -11.23
N THR A 4 33.74 -21.53 -11.10
CA THR A 4 34.09 -20.28 -10.42
C THR A 4 34.55 -19.21 -11.42
N ILE A 5 34.58 -17.93 -11.02
CA ILE A 5 35.12 -16.84 -11.82
C ILE A 5 36.60 -17.08 -12.20
N ARG A 6 37.34 -17.81 -11.37
CA ARG A 6 38.74 -18.19 -11.63
C ARG A 6 38.86 -19.19 -12.80
N ASP A 7 37.88 -20.06 -12.96
CA ASP A 7 37.85 -21.01 -14.06
C ASP A 7 37.55 -20.30 -15.38
N VAL A 8 36.64 -19.33 -15.38
CA VAL A 8 36.37 -18.47 -16.54
C VAL A 8 37.62 -17.65 -16.90
N ALA A 9 38.29 -17.08 -15.92
CA ALA A 9 39.52 -16.28 -16.14
C ALA A 9 40.63 -17.11 -16.78
N ARG A 10 40.86 -18.31 -16.24
CA ARG A 10 41.84 -19.27 -16.78
C ARG A 10 41.52 -19.67 -18.22
N GLU A 11 40.29 -20.02 -18.51
CA GLU A 11 39.84 -20.47 -19.82
C GLU A 11 39.81 -19.33 -20.86
N ALA A 12 39.45 -18.12 -20.46
CA ALA A 12 39.48 -16.95 -21.33
C ALA A 12 40.88 -16.33 -21.51
N GLY A 13 41.86 -16.75 -20.71
CA GLY A 13 43.24 -16.22 -20.73
C GLY A 13 43.35 -14.78 -20.27
N VAL A 14 42.57 -14.38 -19.24
CA VAL A 14 42.55 -13.03 -18.71
C VAL A 14 42.57 -13.05 -17.16
N SER A 15 42.76 -11.87 -16.54
CA SER A 15 42.70 -11.78 -15.09
C SER A 15 41.27 -11.94 -14.56
N VAL A 16 41.10 -12.35 -13.28
CA VAL A 16 39.82 -12.41 -12.61
C VAL A 16 39.13 -11.03 -12.59
N ALA A 17 39.92 -9.97 -12.41
CA ALA A 17 39.42 -8.60 -12.47
C ALA A 17 38.83 -8.26 -13.85
N THR A 18 39.52 -8.69 -14.95
CA THR A 18 39.01 -8.48 -16.31
C THR A 18 37.71 -9.24 -16.57
N VAL A 19 37.59 -10.48 -16.06
CA VAL A 19 36.32 -11.24 -16.14
C VAL A 19 35.21 -10.50 -15.38
N SER A 20 35.49 -10.06 -14.15
CA SER A 20 34.54 -9.31 -13.35
C SER A 20 34.05 -8.07 -14.07
N HIS A 21 34.95 -7.22 -14.58
CA HIS A 21 34.61 -6.01 -15.32
C HIS A 21 33.82 -6.29 -16.60
N ALA A 22 34.18 -7.35 -17.35
CA ALA A 22 33.47 -7.72 -18.57
C ALA A 22 32.04 -8.18 -18.33
N LEU A 23 31.78 -8.89 -17.20
CA LEU A 23 30.45 -9.40 -16.84
C LEU A 23 29.59 -8.36 -16.12
N THR A 24 30.19 -7.31 -15.55
CA THR A 24 29.50 -6.21 -14.85
C THR A 24 29.26 -4.96 -15.70
N GLY A 25 29.70 -4.95 -16.97
CA GLY A 25 29.38 -3.87 -17.90
C GLY A 25 30.33 -2.66 -17.89
N TYR A 26 31.47 -2.72 -17.17
CA TYR A 26 32.47 -1.65 -17.21
C TYR A 26 32.97 -1.39 -18.64
N THR A 27 33.16 -0.11 -18.99
CA THR A 27 33.48 0.32 -20.36
C THR A 27 34.97 0.24 -20.72
N ASP A 28 35.82 -0.11 -19.76
CA ASP A 28 37.28 -0.20 -19.86
C ASP A 28 37.80 -1.45 -20.60
N ILE A 29 36.88 -2.32 -21.04
CA ILE A 29 37.21 -3.58 -21.71
C ILE A 29 36.73 -3.53 -23.17
N SER A 30 37.62 -3.94 -24.12
CA SER A 30 37.27 -4.00 -25.53
C SER A 30 36.06 -4.89 -25.79
N VAL A 31 35.23 -4.54 -26.77
CA VAL A 31 34.03 -5.30 -27.17
C VAL A 31 34.41 -6.76 -27.49
N LYS A 32 35.52 -7.00 -28.17
CA LYS A 32 36.01 -8.34 -28.52
C LYS A 32 36.35 -9.19 -27.27
N THR A 33 37.04 -8.59 -26.31
CA THR A 33 37.37 -9.26 -25.05
C THR A 33 36.13 -9.58 -24.24
N ARG A 34 35.17 -8.65 -24.18
CA ARG A 34 33.90 -8.84 -23.50
C ARG A 34 33.12 -10.00 -24.09
N GLN A 35 32.98 -10.06 -25.39
CA GLN A 35 32.31 -11.16 -26.10
C GLN A 35 32.96 -12.51 -25.79
N LYS A 36 34.30 -12.59 -25.89
CA LYS A 36 35.04 -13.82 -25.57
C LYS A 36 34.75 -14.31 -24.12
N ILE A 37 34.75 -13.39 -23.15
CA ILE A 37 34.49 -13.73 -21.75
C ILE A 37 33.06 -14.19 -21.57
N GLN A 38 32.05 -13.53 -22.15
CA GLN A 38 30.65 -13.91 -22.08
C GLN A 38 30.38 -15.28 -22.70
N GLU A 39 30.99 -15.58 -23.85
CA GLU A 39 30.90 -16.90 -24.48
C GLU A 39 31.55 -18.00 -23.65
N THR A 40 32.72 -17.71 -23.07
CA THR A 40 33.42 -18.65 -22.17
C THR A 40 32.60 -18.93 -20.93
N ALA A 41 32.03 -17.91 -20.30
CA ALA A 41 31.18 -18.04 -19.12
C ALA A 41 29.93 -18.90 -19.42
N ARG A 42 29.24 -18.64 -20.57
CA ARG A 42 28.10 -19.47 -21.01
C ARG A 42 28.50 -20.93 -21.26
N ARG A 43 29.60 -21.15 -21.96
CA ARG A 43 30.08 -22.51 -22.28
C ARG A 43 30.42 -23.32 -21.03
N LEU A 44 30.99 -22.66 -20.03
CA LEU A 44 31.32 -23.30 -18.74
C LEU A 44 30.12 -23.42 -17.79
N GLY A 45 28.97 -22.82 -18.11
CA GLY A 45 27.82 -22.76 -17.21
C GLY A 45 28.07 -21.86 -15.98
N TYR A 46 29.01 -20.90 -16.09
CA TYR A 46 29.29 -19.98 -15.01
C TYR A 46 28.17 -18.94 -14.87
N GLN A 47 27.59 -18.87 -13.70
CA GLN A 47 26.70 -17.78 -13.32
C GLN A 47 27.41 -16.88 -12.29
N PRO A 48 27.46 -15.56 -12.51
CA PRO A 48 28.04 -14.64 -11.56
C PRO A 48 27.34 -14.74 -10.21
N ASN A 49 28.10 -15.03 -9.16
CA ASN A 49 27.56 -15.07 -7.81
C ASN A 49 27.19 -13.65 -7.36
N VAL A 50 25.92 -13.40 -7.06
CA VAL A 50 25.40 -12.10 -6.60
C VAL A 50 26.13 -11.64 -5.35
N ASN A 51 26.41 -12.55 -4.40
CA ASN A 51 27.14 -12.28 -3.18
C ASN A 51 28.62 -11.87 -3.43
N GLY A 52 29.25 -12.47 -4.44
CA GLY A 52 30.62 -12.08 -4.85
C GLY A 52 30.68 -10.70 -5.50
N ARG A 53 29.58 -10.28 -6.15
CA ARG A 53 29.47 -8.98 -6.77
C ARG A 53 29.27 -7.86 -5.74
N SER A 54 28.43 -8.08 -4.75
CA SER A 54 28.20 -7.14 -3.64
C SER A 54 29.46 -6.90 -2.80
N LEU A 55 30.26 -7.95 -2.54
CA LEU A 55 31.57 -7.85 -1.87
C LEU A 55 32.60 -7.01 -2.66
N ALA A 56 32.58 -7.12 -3.99
CA ALA A 56 33.52 -6.39 -4.86
C ALA A 56 33.12 -4.93 -5.09
N SER A 57 31.80 -4.63 -5.17
CA SER A 57 31.27 -3.29 -5.43
C SER A 57 30.99 -2.47 -4.18
N LYS A 58 31.05 -3.07 -2.98
CA LYS A 58 30.55 -2.52 -1.71
C LYS A 58 29.07 -2.08 -1.77
N LYS A 59 28.32 -2.51 -2.80
CA LYS A 59 26.89 -2.25 -2.97
C LYS A 59 26.16 -3.57 -3.10
N SER A 60 25.15 -3.76 -2.28
CA SER A 60 24.29 -4.95 -2.30
C SER A 60 23.18 -4.84 -3.35
N ASN A 61 22.78 -3.63 -3.72
CA ASN A 61 21.55 -3.32 -4.48
C ASN A 61 20.31 -3.97 -3.86
N ARG A 62 20.33 -4.23 -2.55
CA ARG A 62 19.24 -4.91 -1.84
C ARG A 62 18.30 -3.90 -1.22
N ILE A 63 17.01 -4.09 -1.48
CA ILE A 63 15.90 -3.35 -0.90
C ILE A 63 15.16 -4.27 0.05
N ALA A 64 14.89 -3.80 1.26
CA ALA A 64 13.94 -4.44 2.16
C ALA A 64 12.54 -3.89 1.90
N LEU A 65 11.59 -4.77 1.67
CA LEU A 65 10.17 -4.46 1.74
C LEU A 65 9.66 -4.94 3.10
N ILE A 66 9.44 -3.99 4.00
CA ILE A 66 8.98 -4.25 5.36
C ILE A 66 7.46 -4.09 5.39
N ILE A 67 6.78 -5.14 5.83
CA ILE A 67 5.34 -5.18 6.04
C ILE A 67 5.12 -5.52 7.50
N PRO A 68 4.91 -4.51 8.37
CA PRO A 68 4.60 -4.75 9.77
C PRO A 68 3.38 -5.66 9.88
N ASP A 69 3.37 -6.51 10.90
CA ASP A 69 2.26 -7.44 11.18
C ASP A 69 1.88 -8.41 10.04
N LEU A 70 2.76 -8.61 9.04
CA LEU A 70 2.51 -9.54 7.94
C LEU A 70 2.07 -10.93 8.43
N LEU A 71 2.61 -11.38 9.56
CA LEU A 71 2.32 -12.69 10.15
C LEU A 71 1.22 -12.64 11.23
N LYS A 72 0.84 -11.45 11.70
CA LYS A 72 -0.11 -11.29 12.81
C LYS A 72 -1.55 -11.06 12.33
N ARG A 73 -1.75 -10.58 11.11
CA ARG A 73 -3.07 -10.24 10.55
C ARG A 73 -3.52 -11.24 9.50
N GLU A 74 -4.75 -11.72 9.59
CA GLU A 74 -5.43 -12.33 8.45
C GLU A 74 -5.71 -11.24 7.39
N ARG A 75 -4.84 -11.14 6.40
CA ARG A 75 -5.07 -10.24 5.28
C ARG A 75 -6.00 -10.92 4.28
N LYS A 76 -7.24 -10.48 4.23
CA LYS A 76 -8.26 -10.99 3.28
C LYS A 76 -8.23 -10.27 1.93
N ASP A 77 -7.52 -9.12 1.85
CA ASP A 77 -7.38 -8.35 0.63
C ASP A 77 -6.11 -8.75 -0.17
N ASN A 78 -6.11 -8.41 -1.43
CA ASN A 78 -4.96 -8.59 -2.30
C ASN A 78 -4.11 -7.30 -2.47
N VAL A 79 -4.41 -6.22 -1.74
CA VAL A 79 -3.72 -4.93 -1.84
C VAL A 79 -2.23 -5.09 -1.61
N THR A 80 -1.87 -5.71 -0.48
CA THR A 80 -0.46 -5.99 -0.13
C THR A 80 0.24 -6.82 -1.20
N PHE A 81 -0.43 -7.87 -1.71
CA PHE A 81 0.15 -8.72 -2.75
C PHE A 81 0.37 -7.94 -4.06
N ARG A 82 -0.57 -7.11 -4.48
CA ARG A 82 -0.44 -6.26 -5.66
C ARG A 82 0.67 -5.20 -5.49
N MET A 83 0.81 -4.61 -4.30
CA MET A 83 1.95 -3.73 -4.01
C MET A 83 3.29 -4.47 -4.14
N ILE A 84 3.40 -5.69 -3.59
CA ILE A 84 4.59 -6.54 -3.76
C ILE A 84 4.87 -6.79 -5.24
N GLN A 85 3.86 -7.10 -6.04
CA GLN A 85 4.02 -7.30 -7.50
C GLN A 85 4.58 -6.05 -8.19
N GLY A 86 4.08 -4.87 -7.84
CA GLY A 86 4.58 -3.59 -8.37
C GLY A 86 6.04 -3.34 -8.01
N VAL A 87 6.38 -3.53 -6.73
CA VAL A 87 7.76 -3.40 -6.25
C VAL A 87 8.69 -4.37 -6.99
N TYR A 88 8.29 -5.65 -7.08
CA TYR A 88 9.09 -6.66 -7.77
C TYR A 88 9.24 -6.35 -9.27
N GLY A 89 8.16 -5.89 -9.92
CA GLY A 89 8.18 -5.50 -11.34
C GLY A 89 9.21 -4.42 -11.65
N TYR A 90 9.27 -3.38 -10.80
CA TYR A 90 10.28 -2.34 -10.94
C TYR A 90 11.68 -2.87 -10.64
N CYS A 91 11.87 -3.51 -9.49
CA CYS A 91 13.18 -3.96 -9.02
C CYS A 91 13.85 -4.95 -9.99
N SER A 92 13.10 -5.93 -10.50
CA SER A 92 13.61 -6.94 -11.42
C SER A 92 14.13 -6.33 -12.74
N SER A 93 13.45 -5.30 -13.26
CA SER A 93 13.88 -4.61 -14.48
C SER A 93 15.08 -3.67 -14.28
N HIS A 94 15.41 -3.32 -13.04
CA HIS A 94 16.49 -2.39 -12.70
C HIS A 94 17.67 -3.05 -11.97
N GLY A 95 17.69 -4.38 -11.89
CA GLY A 95 18.79 -5.14 -11.26
C GLY A 95 18.89 -4.95 -9.74
N LEU A 96 17.77 -4.65 -9.09
CA LEU A 96 17.65 -4.54 -7.64
C LEU A 96 17.14 -5.88 -7.09
N GLU A 97 17.69 -6.30 -5.96
CA GLU A 97 17.19 -7.43 -5.19
C GLU A 97 16.19 -6.91 -4.15
N VAL A 98 14.98 -7.46 -4.12
CA VAL A 98 13.99 -7.14 -3.10
C VAL A 98 13.71 -8.37 -2.26
N ALA A 99 13.71 -8.19 -0.93
CA ALA A 99 13.30 -9.20 0.01
C ALA A 99 12.20 -8.66 0.92
N VAL A 100 11.18 -9.49 1.18
CA VAL A 100 10.05 -9.13 2.03
C VAL A 100 10.34 -9.58 3.45
N TYR A 101 10.09 -8.71 4.42
CA TYR A 101 10.34 -8.95 5.84
C TYR A 101 9.08 -8.60 6.66
N ALA A 102 8.78 -9.47 7.62
CA ALA A 102 7.89 -9.15 8.74
C ALA A 102 8.80 -8.71 9.90
N HIS A 103 9.24 -7.46 9.88
CA HIS A 103 10.17 -6.95 10.87
C HIS A 103 9.43 -6.44 12.10
N ASP A 104 9.87 -6.88 13.28
CA ASP A 104 9.44 -6.36 14.57
C ASP A 104 10.54 -5.47 15.16
N PRO A 105 10.33 -4.15 15.23
CA PRO A 105 11.32 -3.22 15.74
C PRO A 105 11.59 -3.36 17.26
N GLU A 106 10.70 -4.01 18.00
CA GLU A 106 10.94 -4.31 19.43
C GLU A 106 12.04 -5.36 19.60
N GLU A 107 12.17 -6.28 18.64
CA GLU A 107 13.21 -7.30 18.65
C GLU A 107 14.55 -6.77 18.10
N MET A 108 14.52 -5.90 17.07
CA MET A 108 15.71 -5.40 16.38
C MET A 108 15.44 -4.00 15.80
N THR A 109 16.29 -3.03 16.09
CA THR A 109 16.17 -1.67 15.53
C THR A 109 16.36 -1.66 14.01
N TYR A 110 15.79 -0.68 13.31
CA TYR A 110 15.97 -0.53 11.85
C TYR A 110 17.45 -0.38 11.45
N ARG A 111 18.27 0.27 12.28
CA ARG A 111 19.71 0.40 12.06
C ARG A 111 20.40 -0.96 12.09
N GLN A 112 20.13 -1.77 13.12
CA GLN A 112 20.68 -3.12 13.25
C GLN A 112 20.20 -4.02 12.12
N PHE A 113 18.91 -3.91 11.75
CA PHE A 113 18.30 -4.64 10.65
C PHE A 113 19.02 -4.35 9.31
N CYS A 114 19.22 -3.08 8.97
CA CYS A 114 19.90 -2.70 7.73
C CYS A 114 21.35 -3.22 7.68
N GLN A 115 22.04 -3.19 8.80
CA GLN A 115 23.42 -3.69 8.88
C GLN A 115 23.49 -5.22 8.72
N SER A 116 22.63 -5.95 9.43
CA SER A 116 22.64 -7.42 9.41
C SER A 116 22.22 -8.00 8.06
N HIS A 117 21.34 -7.32 7.32
CA HIS A 117 20.84 -7.78 6.03
C HIS A 117 21.49 -7.08 4.83
N ALA A 118 22.47 -6.20 5.07
CA ALA A 118 23.13 -5.40 4.04
C ALA A 118 22.12 -4.66 3.12
N VAL A 119 21.12 -4.02 3.71
CA VAL A 119 20.05 -3.30 3.01
C VAL A 119 20.52 -1.89 2.66
N GLU A 120 20.25 -1.45 1.45
CA GLU A 120 20.61 -0.12 0.93
C GLU A 120 19.40 0.80 0.75
N GLY A 121 18.17 0.25 0.88
CA GLY A 121 16.93 1.00 0.82
C GLY A 121 15.79 0.24 1.48
N ILE A 122 14.83 0.96 2.04
CA ILE A 122 13.67 0.41 2.72
C ILE A 122 12.40 0.90 2.04
N LEU A 123 11.51 -0.04 1.71
CA LEU A 123 10.10 0.20 1.47
C LEU A 123 9.34 -0.29 2.69
N ILE A 124 8.40 0.50 3.19
CA ILE A 124 7.59 0.12 4.35
C ILE A 124 6.12 0.40 4.06
N SER A 125 5.24 -0.54 4.39
CA SER A 125 3.78 -0.37 4.31
C SER A 125 3.16 -0.21 5.69
N ASP A 126 1.93 0.30 5.73
CA ASP A 126 1.10 0.37 6.95
C ASP A 126 1.79 1.08 8.13
N MET A 127 2.45 2.21 7.87
CA MET A 127 3.05 3.03 8.94
C MET A 127 1.98 3.75 9.76
N ILE A 128 2.12 3.68 11.07
CA ILE A 128 1.34 4.46 12.04
C ILE A 128 2.15 5.69 12.45
N THR A 129 1.54 6.88 12.43
CA THR A 129 2.21 8.18 12.62
C THR A 129 2.81 8.40 14.00
N GLU A 130 2.24 7.81 15.04
CA GLU A 130 2.72 7.97 16.43
C GLU A 130 3.88 7.01 16.77
N ASP A 131 4.40 6.33 15.77
CA ASP A 131 5.40 5.32 15.97
C ASP A 131 6.78 5.96 16.25
N GLN A 132 7.36 5.71 17.43
CA GLN A 132 8.74 6.04 17.75
C GLN A 132 9.74 5.48 16.71
N ARG A 133 9.34 4.46 16.00
CA ARG A 133 10.05 3.81 14.90
C ARG A 133 10.24 4.70 13.67
N LEU A 134 9.29 5.62 13.40
CA LEU A 134 9.44 6.61 12.34
C LEU A 134 10.63 7.53 12.58
N GLN A 135 10.83 7.97 13.82
CA GLN A 135 11.98 8.80 14.19
C GLN A 135 13.30 8.07 13.93
N GLU A 136 13.38 6.80 14.30
CA GLU A 136 14.57 5.99 14.00
C GLU A 136 14.82 5.86 12.49
N LEU A 137 13.78 5.61 11.68
CA LEU A 137 13.90 5.55 10.23
C LEU A 137 14.43 6.86 9.62
N MET A 138 14.02 8.00 10.17
CA MET A 138 14.51 9.31 9.71
C MET A 138 15.99 9.56 10.07
N GLU A 139 16.50 8.93 11.12
CA GLU A 139 17.87 9.11 11.63
C GLU A 139 18.91 8.16 11.00
N ILE A 140 18.46 7.06 10.36
CA ILE A 140 19.39 6.13 9.72
C ILE A 140 19.87 6.65 8.35
N PRO A 141 21.13 6.33 7.95
CA PRO A 141 21.68 6.80 6.66
C PRO A 141 21.16 5.98 5.45
N VAL A 142 20.14 5.15 5.62
CA VAL A 142 19.53 4.34 4.57
C VAL A 142 18.25 5.02 4.12
N PRO A 143 18.09 5.35 2.82
CA PRO A 143 16.86 5.96 2.32
C PRO A 143 15.68 5.01 2.48
N PHE A 144 14.52 5.58 2.83
CA PHE A 144 13.28 4.82 2.91
C PHE A 144 12.14 5.54 2.17
N VAL A 145 11.12 4.77 1.80
CA VAL A 145 9.86 5.27 1.26
C VAL A 145 8.72 4.50 1.93
N ALA A 146 7.76 5.24 2.48
CA ALA A 146 6.51 4.69 2.98
C ALA A 146 5.54 4.52 1.81
N MET A 147 4.91 3.36 1.74
CA MET A 147 3.87 3.05 0.75
C MET A 147 2.49 3.19 1.38
N HIS A 148 1.52 3.64 0.59
CA HIS A 148 0.14 3.83 1.01
C HIS A 148 0.07 4.74 2.25
N SER A 149 0.85 5.84 2.22
CA SER A 149 0.95 6.81 3.31
C SER A 149 1.17 8.21 2.73
N GLU A 150 0.57 9.20 3.34
CA GLU A 150 0.69 10.62 2.98
C GLU A 150 1.30 11.46 4.09
N CYS A 151 1.54 10.86 5.25
CA CYS A 151 1.97 11.54 6.47
C CYS A 151 3.41 12.05 6.44
N LEU A 152 4.18 11.69 5.42
CA LEU A 152 5.58 12.05 5.28
C LEU A 152 5.80 13.06 4.16
N ALA A 153 7.02 13.61 4.10
CA ALA A 153 7.42 14.47 3.01
C ALA A 153 7.29 13.78 1.63
N PRO A 154 7.05 14.54 0.55
CA PRO A 154 6.83 13.98 -0.79
C PRO A 154 7.89 13.00 -1.27
N GLU A 155 9.13 13.20 -0.85
CA GLU A 155 10.25 12.34 -1.17
C GLU A 155 10.32 11.06 -0.32
N GLN A 156 9.48 10.92 0.68
CA GLN A 156 9.49 9.81 1.64
C GLN A 156 8.22 8.97 1.62
N SER A 157 7.22 9.36 0.85
CA SER A 157 5.95 8.65 0.81
C SER A 157 5.34 8.62 -0.58
N ILE A 158 4.58 7.58 -0.83
CA ILE A 158 3.75 7.43 -2.02
C ILE A 158 2.41 6.84 -1.61
N GLY A 159 1.34 7.43 -2.08
CA GLY A 159 -0.02 7.01 -1.76
C GLY A 159 -1.02 7.67 -2.69
N MET A 160 -2.29 7.47 -2.44
CA MET A 160 -3.39 8.15 -3.08
C MET A 160 -3.75 9.39 -2.26
N ASP A 161 -4.24 10.44 -2.89
CA ASP A 161 -4.82 11.60 -2.19
C ASP A 161 -6.16 11.18 -1.54
N ASN A 162 -6.08 10.72 -0.29
CA ASN A 162 -7.22 10.22 0.46
C ASN A 162 -8.26 11.30 0.73
N ALA A 163 -7.83 12.54 0.99
CA ALA A 163 -8.73 13.65 1.22
C ALA A 163 -9.50 14.01 -0.05
N ALA A 164 -8.81 14.14 -1.19
CA ALA A 164 -9.46 14.41 -2.46
C ALA A 164 -10.42 13.28 -2.87
N ALA A 165 -10.02 12.02 -2.70
CA ALA A 165 -10.84 10.86 -3.05
C ALA A 165 -12.12 10.76 -2.20
N ALA A 166 -12.02 10.99 -0.89
CA ALA A 166 -13.19 11.02 -0.01
C ALA A 166 -14.10 12.22 -0.29
N ALA A 167 -13.53 13.39 -0.62
CA ALA A 167 -14.31 14.54 -1.05
C ALA A 167 -15.09 14.26 -2.36
N ASP A 168 -14.46 13.59 -3.33
CA ASP A 168 -15.11 13.23 -4.58
C ASP A 168 -16.21 12.18 -4.38
N MET A 169 -16.01 11.18 -3.52
CA MET A 169 -17.06 10.22 -3.17
C MET A 169 -18.23 10.91 -2.47
N THR A 170 -17.94 11.85 -1.56
CA THR A 170 -18.98 12.65 -0.90
C THR A 170 -19.77 13.48 -1.93
N ARG A 171 -19.10 14.17 -2.84
CA ARG A 171 -19.74 14.90 -3.92
C ARG A 171 -20.56 14.00 -4.84
N TYR A 172 -20.10 12.77 -5.08
CA TYR A 172 -20.86 11.76 -5.84
C TYR A 172 -22.19 11.46 -5.16
N LEU A 173 -22.20 11.22 -3.84
CA LEU A 173 -23.45 11.01 -3.09
C LEU A 173 -24.35 12.27 -3.09
N LEU A 174 -23.75 13.45 -2.88
CA LEU A 174 -24.48 14.73 -2.90
C LEU A 174 -25.13 15.01 -4.27
N LYS A 175 -24.45 14.69 -5.38
CA LYS A 175 -24.99 14.79 -6.74
C LYS A 175 -26.14 13.83 -6.99
N ASN A 176 -26.14 12.67 -6.33
CA ASN A 176 -27.25 11.70 -6.37
C ASN A 176 -28.38 12.05 -5.36
N GLY A 177 -28.41 13.27 -4.84
CA GLY A 177 -29.51 13.79 -4.00
C GLY A 177 -29.41 13.42 -2.52
N HIS A 178 -28.38 12.73 -2.08
CA HIS A 178 -28.20 12.42 -0.67
C HIS A 178 -27.72 13.67 0.11
N ARG A 179 -28.38 13.96 1.23
CA ARG A 179 -28.01 15.10 2.12
C ARG A 179 -27.76 14.63 3.56
N LYS A 180 -28.32 13.48 3.93
CA LYS A 180 -28.12 12.83 5.22
C LYS A 180 -27.26 11.59 4.98
N ILE A 181 -25.97 11.70 5.24
CA ILE A 181 -24.94 10.71 4.97
C ILE A 181 -24.38 10.24 6.30
N LEU A 182 -24.47 8.94 6.57
CA LEU A 182 -23.80 8.29 7.68
C LEU A 182 -22.38 7.94 7.23
N VAL A 183 -21.37 8.37 7.97
CA VAL A 183 -19.97 8.09 7.69
C VAL A 183 -19.50 6.93 8.57
N ALA A 184 -19.18 5.80 7.95
CA ALA A 184 -18.60 4.66 8.63
C ALA A 184 -17.06 4.72 8.50
N ALA A 185 -16.43 5.41 9.46
CA ALA A 185 -15.01 5.74 9.42
C ALA A 185 -14.11 4.55 9.76
N GLY A 186 -14.58 3.61 10.56
CA GLY A 186 -13.75 2.49 11.01
C GLY A 186 -13.03 2.78 12.33
N SER A 187 -11.96 2.02 12.62
CA SER A 187 -11.21 2.20 13.87
C SER A 187 -10.35 3.46 13.82
N GLU A 188 -10.37 4.25 14.88
CA GLU A 188 -9.53 5.44 15.01
C GLU A 188 -8.03 5.11 14.92
N GLY A 189 -7.23 6.09 14.48
CA GLY A 189 -5.76 6.09 14.61
C GLY A 189 -4.98 5.94 13.31
N SER A 190 -5.62 5.82 12.12
CA SER A 190 -4.87 5.91 10.87
C SER A 190 -4.94 7.32 10.26
N MET A 191 -3.81 7.79 9.72
CA MET A 191 -3.77 9.07 9.00
C MET A 191 -4.68 9.08 7.78
N GLU A 192 -4.79 7.95 7.09
CA GLU A 192 -5.67 7.80 5.94
C GLU A 192 -7.13 8.05 6.28
N GLN A 193 -7.58 7.58 7.45
CA GLN A 193 -8.94 7.84 7.92
C GLN A 193 -9.14 9.32 8.28
N ALA A 194 -8.15 9.94 8.92
CA ALA A 194 -8.18 11.38 9.21
C ALA A 194 -8.26 12.20 7.92
N ASP A 195 -7.45 11.87 6.91
CA ASP A 195 -7.47 12.54 5.61
C ASP A 195 -8.81 12.33 4.88
N ARG A 196 -9.36 11.11 4.91
CA ARG A 196 -10.70 10.83 4.36
C ARG A 196 -11.78 11.65 5.07
N MET A 197 -11.72 11.76 6.39
CA MET A 197 -12.65 12.58 7.14
C MET A 197 -12.53 14.06 6.78
N ILE A 198 -11.32 14.60 6.62
CA ILE A 198 -11.09 15.97 6.13
C ILE A 198 -11.75 16.16 4.77
N GLY A 199 -11.62 15.21 3.86
CA GLY A 199 -12.26 15.25 2.55
C GLY A 199 -13.80 15.29 2.63
N VAL A 200 -14.39 14.45 3.45
CA VAL A 200 -15.85 14.42 3.68
C VAL A 200 -16.33 15.76 4.23
N LEU A 201 -15.70 16.24 5.31
CA LEU A 201 -16.06 17.51 5.94
C LEU A 201 -15.94 18.69 4.97
N SER A 202 -14.89 18.71 4.16
CA SER A 202 -14.67 19.74 3.14
C SER A 202 -15.80 19.75 2.08
N ALA A 203 -16.15 18.57 1.56
CA ALA A 203 -17.18 18.45 0.53
C ALA A 203 -18.58 18.78 1.07
N MET A 204 -18.91 18.35 2.28
CA MET A 204 -20.18 18.70 2.92
C MET A 204 -20.26 20.20 3.25
N GLY A 205 -19.17 20.79 3.75
CA GLY A 205 -19.12 22.22 4.05
C GLY A 205 -19.33 23.12 2.82
N GLN A 206 -18.88 22.69 1.64
CA GLN A 206 -19.13 23.41 0.37
C GLN A 206 -20.62 23.47 0.00
N GLU A 207 -21.41 22.52 0.47
CA GLU A 207 -22.86 22.46 0.30
C GLU A 207 -23.64 23.00 1.52
N ASN A 208 -22.95 23.65 2.47
CA ASN A 208 -23.51 24.14 3.74
C ASN A 208 -24.14 23.02 4.59
N LEU A 209 -23.61 21.82 4.51
CA LEU A 209 -23.93 20.67 5.35
C LEU A 209 -22.87 20.47 6.41
N SER A 210 -23.25 19.95 7.57
CA SER A 210 -22.34 19.59 8.66
C SER A 210 -22.60 18.17 9.13
N LEU A 211 -21.56 17.49 9.60
CA LEU A 211 -21.69 16.22 10.30
C LEU A 211 -21.84 16.50 11.80
N GLN A 212 -22.72 15.75 12.44
CA GLN A 212 -22.84 15.67 13.89
C GLN A 212 -22.24 14.34 14.36
N GLU A 213 -22.06 14.17 15.66
CA GLU A 213 -21.53 12.94 16.23
C GLU A 213 -22.36 11.70 15.85
N GLU A 214 -23.69 11.86 15.81
CA GLU A 214 -24.64 10.81 15.40
C GLU A 214 -24.56 10.42 13.90
N ASP A 215 -23.87 11.23 13.08
CA ASP A 215 -23.65 10.94 11.65
C ASP A 215 -22.38 10.12 11.42
N ILE A 216 -21.67 9.74 12.48
CA ILE A 216 -20.40 9.02 12.40
C ILE A 216 -20.50 7.68 13.12
N LEU A 217 -20.16 6.61 12.42
CA LEU A 217 -19.92 5.29 12.99
C LEU A 217 -18.42 5.05 13.06
N ASP A 218 -17.90 5.09 14.26
CA ASP A 218 -16.52 4.77 14.57
C ASP A 218 -16.44 3.69 15.67
N TRP A 219 -15.25 3.19 15.92
CA TRP A 219 -14.96 2.23 16.98
C TRP A 219 -13.48 2.26 17.34
N GLU A 220 -13.14 2.04 18.60
CA GLU A 220 -11.75 1.96 19.06
C GLU A 220 -11.07 0.67 18.59
N GLN A 221 -9.77 0.75 18.29
CA GLN A 221 -8.95 -0.45 18.09
C GLN A 221 -8.89 -1.20 19.43
N GLY A 222 -9.46 -2.40 19.47
CA GLY A 222 -9.33 -3.29 20.65
C GLY A 222 -10.53 -3.38 21.59
N GLU A 223 -11.71 -2.85 21.25
CA GLU A 223 -12.94 -3.02 22.05
C GLU A 223 -13.29 -4.49 22.43
N ASN A 224 -12.49 -5.46 22.00
CA ASN A 224 -12.73 -6.90 22.26
C ASN A 224 -11.88 -7.49 23.39
N GLY A 225 -11.12 -6.69 24.17
CA GLY A 225 -10.22 -7.15 25.23
C GLY A 225 -8.92 -7.80 24.70
N GLU A 226 -7.87 -7.80 25.51
CA GLU A 226 -6.51 -8.26 25.17
C GLU A 226 -6.39 -9.70 24.61
N ASN A 227 -7.44 -10.51 24.67
CA ASN A 227 -7.49 -11.90 24.23
C ASN A 227 -8.60 -12.22 23.20
N ALA A 228 -9.30 -11.21 22.67
CA ALA A 228 -10.27 -11.48 21.61
C ALA A 228 -9.56 -11.64 20.28
N PRO A 229 -9.99 -12.59 19.42
CA PRO A 229 -9.50 -12.64 18.05
C PRO A 229 -9.76 -11.26 17.43
N ILE A 230 -8.75 -10.71 16.71
CA ILE A 230 -8.89 -9.47 15.95
C ILE A 230 -10.08 -9.68 15.01
N THR A 231 -11.27 -9.26 15.46
CA THR A 231 -12.45 -9.29 14.60
C THR A 231 -12.19 -8.24 13.54
N GLY A 232 -12.17 -8.67 12.28
CA GLY A 232 -11.88 -7.78 11.17
C GLY A 232 -12.85 -6.59 11.14
N GLU A 233 -12.49 -5.52 10.48
CA GLU A 233 -13.30 -4.30 10.30
C GLU A 233 -14.75 -4.61 9.91
N GLU A 234 -14.94 -5.63 9.06
CA GLU A 234 -16.27 -6.12 8.67
C GLU A 234 -17.15 -6.48 9.88
N GLN A 235 -16.60 -7.21 10.85
CA GLN A 235 -17.38 -7.66 12.01
C GLN A 235 -17.71 -6.51 12.97
N GLN A 236 -16.81 -5.56 13.12
CA GLN A 236 -17.02 -4.36 13.92
C GLN A 236 -18.08 -3.46 13.28
N ALA A 237 -17.93 -3.18 11.97
CA ALA A 237 -18.90 -2.43 11.18
C ALA A 237 -20.31 -3.06 11.23
N TYR A 238 -20.40 -4.38 11.14
CA TYR A 238 -21.66 -5.11 11.27
C TYR A 238 -22.32 -4.85 12.63
N ARG A 239 -21.58 -4.93 13.74
CA ARG A 239 -22.13 -4.71 15.09
C ARG A 239 -22.61 -3.26 15.25
N LYS A 240 -21.77 -2.29 14.90
CA LYS A 240 -22.11 -0.86 15.01
C LYS A 240 -23.33 -0.49 14.16
N MET A 241 -23.41 -1.02 12.94
CA MET A 241 -24.60 -0.78 12.11
C MET A 241 -25.84 -1.43 12.68
N LYS A 242 -25.77 -2.60 13.31
CA LYS A 242 -26.93 -3.20 14.00
C LYS A 242 -27.41 -2.33 15.16
N GLU A 243 -26.50 -1.81 15.95
CA GLU A 243 -26.81 -0.86 17.04
C GLU A 243 -27.49 0.39 16.47
N TYR A 244 -26.90 0.99 15.44
CA TYR A 244 -27.47 2.13 14.74
C TYR A 244 -28.90 1.86 14.25
N LEU A 245 -29.10 0.76 13.51
CA LEU A 245 -30.42 0.41 12.94
C LEU A 245 -31.48 0.16 14.03
N SER A 246 -31.10 -0.40 15.17
CA SER A 246 -32.02 -0.60 16.29
C SER A 246 -32.50 0.72 16.93
N HIS A 247 -31.71 1.79 16.78
CA HIS A 247 -32.01 3.10 17.39
C HIS A 247 -32.70 4.04 16.41
N TYR A 248 -32.24 4.12 15.17
CA TYR A 248 -32.68 5.11 14.20
C TYR A 248 -33.52 4.54 13.03
N GLY A 249 -33.44 3.25 12.74
CA GLY A 249 -34.09 2.64 11.57
C GLY A 249 -33.59 3.27 10.25
N THR A 250 -34.51 3.50 9.30
CA THR A 250 -34.20 4.07 7.95
C THR A 250 -34.47 5.56 7.80
N GLY A 251 -35.06 6.21 8.80
CA GLY A 251 -35.58 7.58 8.66
C GLY A 251 -34.51 8.67 8.77
N HIS A 252 -33.35 8.34 9.32
CA HIS A 252 -32.34 9.35 9.67
C HIS A 252 -31.35 9.59 8.54
N HIS A 253 -30.73 8.56 7.99
CA HIS A 253 -29.77 8.67 6.89
C HIS A 253 -30.26 7.94 5.63
N THR A 254 -29.82 8.41 4.46
CA THR A 254 -30.18 7.82 3.16
C THR A 254 -29.00 7.17 2.44
N ALA A 255 -27.79 7.40 2.90
CA ALA A 255 -26.57 6.80 2.38
C ALA A 255 -25.59 6.51 3.51
N VAL A 256 -24.74 5.49 3.31
CA VAL A 256 -23.61 5.18 4.17
C VAL A 256 -22.33 5.28 3.32
N LEU A 257 -21.44 6.19 3.71
CA LEU A 257 -20.12 6.35 3.15
C LEU A 257 -19.13 5.60 4.03
N CYS A 258 -18.54 4.51 3.51
CA CYS A 258 -17.59 3.69 4.25
C CYS A 258 -16.15 4.00 3.84
N PHE A 259 -15.25 4.05 4.82
CA PHE A 259 -13.83 4.31 4.57
C PHE A 259 -13.04 3.07 4.14
N SER A 260 -13.68 1.90 4.06
CA SER A 260 -13.14 0.72 3.37
C SER A 260 -14.27 -0.15 2.80
N ASP A 261 -13.96 -0.97 1.81
CA ASP A 261 -14.91 -1.95 1.27
C ASP A 261 -15.27 -3.03 2.31
N TYR A 262 -14.33 -3.37 3.22
CA TYR A 262 -14.60 -4.34 4.28
C TYR A 262 -15.58 -3.79 5.31
N VAL A 263 -15.50 -2.49 5.65
CA VAL A 263 -16.52 -1.78 6.43
C VAL A 263 -17.88 -1.87 5.71
N ALA A 264 -17.90 -1.60 4.40
CA ALA A 264 -19.13 -1.68 3.61
C ALA A 264 -19.75 -3.09 3.59
N PHE A 265 -18.93 -4.15 3.59
CA PHE A 265 -19.44 -5.53 3.66
C PHE A 265 -20.15 -5.82 4.97
N GLY A 266 -19.59 -5.36 6.10
CA GLY A 266 -20.21 -5.47 7.41
C GLY A 266 -21.52 -4.69 7.50
N ILE A 267 -21.52 -3.43 7.04
CA ILE A 267 -22.70 -2.56 6.96
C ILE A 267 -23.81 -3.21 6.12
N LYS A 268 -23.46 -3.70 4.91
CA LYS A 268 -24.42 -4.38 4.03
C LYS A 268 -25.08 -5.57 4.71
N ARG A 269 -24.29 -6.38 5.40
CA ARG A 269 -24.81 -7.53 6.13
C ARG A 269 -25.83 -7.13 7.18
N ALA A 270 -25.52 -6.09 7.97
CA ALA A 270 -26.43 -5.59 9.01
C ALA A 270 -27.72 -5.03 8.42
N ILE A 271 -27.66 -4.24 7.35
CA ILE A 271 -28.80 -3.68 6.63
C ILE A 271 -29.72 -4.80 6.15
N ARG A 272 -29.18 -5.84 5.50
CA ARG A 272 -29.96 -6.97 4.97
C ARG A 272 -30.60 -7.80 6.09
N GLU A 273 -29.89 -8.09 7.16
CA GLU A 273 -30.43 -8.85 8.30
C GLU A 273 -31.57 -8.09 9.02
N ALA A 274 -31.53 -6.76 9.00
CA ALA A 274 -32.62 -5.92 9.49
C ALA A 274 -33.83 -5.81 8.54
N GLY A 275 -33.76 -6.44 7.35
CA GLY A 275 -34.84 -6.46 6.37
C GLY A 275 -34.86 -5.25 5.45
N TYR A 276 -33.81 -4.40 5.46
CA TYR A 276 -33.70 -3.25 4.59
C TYR A 276 -32.95 -3.57 3.29
N ARG A 277 -33.10 -2.72 2.27
CA ARG A 277 -32.59 -2.92 0.92
C ARG A 277 -31.54 -1.86 0.56
N ILE A 278 -30.59 -2.30 -0.24
CA ILE A 278 -29.60 -1.46 -0.90
C ILE A 278 -29.84 -1.59 -2.41
N PRO A 279 -29.98 -0.47 -3.14
CA PRO A 279 -29.80 0.94 -2.70
C PRO A 279 -31.09 1.63 -2.21
N GLU A 280 -32.26 0.98 -2.18
CA GLU A 280 -33.55 1.65 -2.01
C GLU A 280 -33.72 2.31 -0.64
N ASP A 281 -33.39 1.63 0.43
CA ASP A 281 -33.50 2.18 1.79
C ASP A 281 -32.20 2.90 2.20
N PHE A 282 -31.05 2.34 1.84
CA PHE A 282 -29.73 2.93 2.04
C PHE A 282 -28.87 2.78 0.79
N SER A 283 -28.35 3.87 0.25
CA SER A 283 -27.21 3.81 -0.65
C SER A 283 -25.94 3.47 0.12
N LEU A 284 -25.02 2.71 -0.49
CA LEU A 284 -23.80 2.24 0.17
C LEU A 284 -22.59 2.49 -0.72
N THR A 285 -21.53 3.08 -0.15
CA THR A 285 -20.25 3.24 -0.84
C THR A 285 -19.12 2.65 -0.04
N GLY A 286 -18.08 2.21 -0.73
CA GLY A 286 -16.83 1.70 -0.17
C GLY A 286 -15.61 2.52 -0.57
N PHE A 287 -14.42 1.98 -0.26
CA PHE A 287 -13.14 2.58 -0.57
C PHE A 287 -12.07 1.48 -0.71
N GLY A 288 -11.45 1.33 -1.89
CA GLY A 288 -10.36 0.39 -2.14
C GLY A 288 -10.53 -0.56 -3.31
N ASP A 289 -11.73 -0.66 -3.88
CA ASP A 289 -12.09 -1.54 -5.01
C ASP A 289 -11.68 -3.01 -4.81
N SER A 290 -12.07 -3.55 -3.66
CA SER A 290 -11.93 -4.99 -3.40
C SER A 290 -12.69 -5.78 -4.46
N SER A 291 -12.07 -6.82 -5.01
CA SER A 291 -12.69 -7.69 -6.02
C SER A 291 -14.01 -8.33 -5.57
N ILE A 292 -14.22 -8.47 -4.27
CA ILE A 292 -15.49 -8.96 -3.70
C ILE A 292 -16.62 -7.95 -3.97
N GLY A 293 -16.32 -6.65 -3.91
CA GLY A 293 -17.31 -5.58 -4.12
C GLY A 293 -17.97 -5.60 -5.49
N GLU A 294 -17.22 -5.99 -6.54
CA GLU A 294 -17.71 -6.11 -7.90
C GLU A 294 -18.76 -7.25 -8.05
N TYR A 295 -18.54 -8.36 -7.33
CA TYR A 295 -19.43 -9.54 -7.39
C TYR A 295 -20.53 -9.52 -6.34
N MET A 296 -20.65 -8.44 -5.56
CA MET A 296 -21.78 -8.28 -4.64
C MET A 296 -23.07 -7.98 -5.40
N GLU A 297 -24.21 -8.24 -4.76
CA GLU A 297 -25.53 -7.83 -5.24
C GLU A 297 -26.23 -6.99 -4.16
N PRO A 298 -26.47 -5.67 -4.45
CA PRO A 298 -25.95 -4.91 -5.61
C PRO A 298 -24.43 -4.75 -5.56
N ALA A 299 -23.82 -4.54 -6.74
CA ALA A 299 -22.38 -4.30 -6.87
C ALA A 299 -21.98 -2.98 -6.18
N LEU A 300 -20.87 -2.99 -5.45
CA LEU A 300 -20.46 -1.87 -4.57
C LEU A 300 -19.84 -0.71 -5.35
N THR A 301 -20.43 0.47 -5.25
CA THR A 301 -19.81 1.73 -5.65
C THR A 301 -18.67 2.05 -4.70
N THR A 302 -17.46 2.30 -5.22
CA THR A 302 -16.26 2.46 -4.40
C THR A 302 -15.24 3.41 -5.03
N VAL A 303 -14.24 3.84 -4.24
CA VAL A 303 -13.03 4.47 -4.77
C VAL A 303 -12.09 3.39 -5.26
N GLU A 304 -11.79 3.39 -6.56
CA GLU A 304 -10.86 2.47 -7.20
C GLU A 304 -9.49 3.11 -7.35
N TRP A 305 -8.44 2.39 -7.00
CA TRP A 305 -7.03 2.74 -7.22
C TRP A 305 -6.21 1.47 -7.44
N ASP A 306 -5.02 1.59 -8.05
CA ASP A 306 -4.20 0.40 -8.31
C ASP A 306 -3.03 0.27 -7.31
N PRO A 307 -3.09 -0.70 -6.38
CA PRO A 307 -1.98 -0.99 -5.46
C PRO A 307 -0.68 -1.41 -6.17
N LEU A 308 -0.76 -1.99 -7.37
CA LEU A 308 0.41 -2.35 -8.17
C LEU A 308 1.19 -1.09 -8.58
N ASP A 309 0.48 -0.06 -9.06
CA ASP A 309 1.08 1.22 -9.42
C ASP A 309 1.74 1.89 -8.20
N CYS A 310 1.14 1.76 -7.02
CA CYS A 310 1.73 2.26 -5.77
C CYS A 310 3.06 1.56 -5.48
N GLY A 311 3.10 0.24 -5.51
CA GLY A 311 4.34 -0.52 -5.30
C GLY A 311 5.42 -0.20 -6.31
N TYR A 312 5.05 -0.07 -7.60
CA TYR A 312 5.98 0.30 -8.67
C TYR A 312 6.55 1.72 -8.47
N ALA A 313 5.70 2.69 -8.18
CA ALA A 313 6.10 4.08 -7.96
C ALA A 313 6.97 4.22 -6.71
N ALA A 314 6.65 3.50 -5.63
CA ALA A 314 7.45 3.50 -4.41
C ALA A 314 8.86 2.95 -4.64
N ALA A 315 8.99 1.83 -5.37
CA ALA A 315 10.29 1.27 -5.71
C ALA A 315 11.11 2.20 -6.61
N LYS A 316 10.46 2.88 -7.56
CA LYS A 316 11.09 3.89 -8.40
C LYS A 316 11.60 5.07 -7.58
N LEU A 317 10.76 5.64 -6.72
CA LEU A 317 11.12 6.75 -5.84
C LEU A 317 12.29 6.38 -4.93
N LEU A 318 12.26 5.22 -4.29
CA LEU A 318 13.35 4.73 -3.47
C LEU A 318 14.66 4.59 -4.26
N HIS A 319 14.61 4.02 -5.46
CA HIS A 319 15.79 3.85 -6.31
C HIS A 319 16.41 5.20 -6.73
N GLU A 320 15.58 6.21 -6.99
CA GLU A 320 16.04 7.58 -7.27
C GLU A 320 16.72 8.19 -6.06
N ARG A 321 16.19 8.00 -4.85
CA ARG A 321 16.80 8.43 -3.59
C ARG A 321 18.14 7.72 -3.31
N MET A 322 18.23 6.42 -3.55
CA MET A 322 19.48 5.66 -3.43
C MET A 322 20.57 6.22 -4.38
N ARG A 323 20.17 6.87 -5.47
CA ARG A 323 21.07 7.56 -6.42
C ARG A 323 21.29 9.05 -6.11
N GLN A 324 20.79 9.53 -4.96
CA GLN A 324 20.90 10.93 -4.51
C GLN A 324 20.26 11.95 -5.46
N LYS A 325 19.25 11.59 -6.23
CA LYS A 325 18.43 12.54 -6.94
C LYS A 325 17.51 13.28 -5.95
N LYS A 326 17.62 14.61 -5.91
CA LYS A 326 17.01 15.45 -4.87
C LYS A 326 15.63 16.04 -5.23
N ASP A 327 15.24 16.09 -6.49
CA ASP A 327 14.01 16.76 -6.92
C ASP A 327 12.94 15.71 -7.28
N THR A 328 12.12 15.36 -6.31
CA THR A 328 10.90 14.60 -6.55
C THR A 328 9.71 15.40 -6.05
N GLU A 329 8.88 15.85 -7.00
CA GLU A 329 7.57 16.38 -6.67
C GLU A 329 6.67 15.26 -6.09
N ARG A 330 5.75 15.62 -5.20
CA ARG A 330 4.75 14.66 -4.69
C ARG A 330 3.93 14.13 -5.88
N SER A 331 3.95 12.83 -6.07
CA SER A 331 3.12 12.15 -7.05
C SER A 331 2.14 11.26 -6.31
N PHE A 332 0.85 11.54 -6.50
CA PHE A 332 -0.21 10.67 -5.99
C PHE A 332 -0.53 9.57 -6.99
N ILE A 333 -0.90 8.41 -6.47
CA ILE A 333 -1.45 7.32 -7.27
C ILE A 333 -2.84 7.74 -7.75
N PRO A 334 -3.14 7.63 -9.04
CA PRO A 334 -4.45 7.98 -9.57
C PRO A 334 -5.56 7.13 -8.96
N TYR A 335 -6.72 7.73 -8.77
CA TYR A 335 -7.94 7.06 -8.36
C TYR A 335 -9.12 7.47 -9.24
N ARG A 336 -10.20 6.74 -9.15
CA ARG A 336 -11.50 7.11 -9.73
C ARG A 336 -12.65 6.58 -8.88
N ILE A 337 -13.85 7.14 -9.06
CA ILE A 337 -15.06 6.59 -8.50
C ILE A 337 -15.57 5.50 -9.46
N ALA A 338 -15.55 4.26 -9.01
CA ALA A 338 -16.20 3.14 -9.70
C ALA A 338 -17.68 3.12 -9.32
N GLY A 339 -18.50 3.87 -10.06
CA GLY A 339 -19.95 3.92 -9.87
C GLY A 339 -20.58 2.57 -10.31
N ARG A 340 -21.31 1.94 -9.37
CA ARG A 340 -22.02 0.65 -9.59
C ARG A 340 -23.45 0.75 -9.04
N ASP A 341 -24.04 -0.36 -8.67
CA ASP A 341 -25.50 -0.48 -8.41
C ASP A 341 -25.91 -0.16 -6.96
N SER A 342 -24.95 0.07 -6.05
CA SER A 342 -25.24 0.27 -4.63
C SER A 342 -25.64 1.70 -4.24
N VAL A 343 -25.74 2.62 -5.19
CA VAL A 343 -26.15 4.01 -4.97
C VAL A 343 -27.36 4.35 -5.81
N MET A 344 -28.41 4.87 -5.16
CA MET A 344 -29.66 5.31 -5.78
C MET A 344 -29.61 6.80 -6.11
N ASP A 345 -30.08 7.16 -7.30
CA ASP A 345 -30.34 8.56 -7.64
C ASP A 345 -31.64 9.02 -6.96
N ARG A 346 -31.53 9.98 -6.06
CA ARG A 346 -32.62 10.61 -5.31
C ARG A 346 -32.87 12.07 -5.69
N THR A 347 -32.33 12.53 -6.83
CA THR A 347 -32.48 13.94 -7.24
C THR A 347 -33.94 14.31 -7.53
N ASN A 348 -34.79 13.34 -7.78
CA ASN A 348 -36.22 13.52 -8.07
C ASN A 348 -37.14 12.97 -6.95
N ALA A 349 -36.59 12.68 -5.75
CA ALA A 349 -37.34 12.11 -4.64
C ALA A 349 -37.83 13.16 -3.64
#